data_3c0c39c538e01b5d432b938ba54c9300
#
_entry.id   3c0c39c538e01b5d432b938ba54c9300
#
_cell.length_a   1.000
_cell.length_b   1.000
_cell.length_c   1.000
_cell.angle_alpha   90.00
_cell.angle_beta   90.00
_cell.angle_gamma   90.00
#
_symmetry.space_group_name_H-M   'P 1'
#
loop_
_entity.id
_entity.type
_entity.pdbx_description
1 polymer ?
#
loop_
_entity_poly.entity_id
_entity_poly.type
_entity_poly.pdbx_seq_one_letter_code
_entity_poly.pdbx_strand_id
1 'polypeptide(L)'
;MTKQPQPPHPVAPRTVSPRLQRARMLDRVEERLRTVLDEEHHRWRTADARGAGLVESLAEFVAAGGDRARPLVFLTGYLAAGGDPDASWAVDAAAALELLDTCTLIRSDVRDNAALRRGMPTLHVSRAAEHERGGWAGEARRFGESTATLAGDLALAHADRLMAPLPAEARRIWDELRTERAIGSYSHHAMTAEYLDDPWPGRCVTGCDVGCAAGWYALRHPLRLGAALAGRPDLDGPYEAYARSLHAAWRLRGFLDGGPEYAWDAQLLREILLEPEEHDVAEELIQELVERACRTAESLSLAAGWGEELAAFADRVASQDG
;
A
#
# COMPACT_ATOMS: atom_id res chain seq x y z
N MET A 1 51.63 -22.07 40.83
CA MET A 1 51.25 -21.18 39.72
C MET A 1 49.75 -21.34 39.49
N THR A 2 48.97 -20.45 40.06
CA THR A 2 47.49 -20.43 39.97
C THR A 2 47.11 -19.65 38.73
N LYS A 3 46.44 -20.31 37.78
CA LYS A 3 45.90 -19.73 36.56
C LYS A 3 44.76 -18.78 36.93
N GLN A 4 44.93 -17.45 36.71
CA GLN A 4 43.82 -16.48 36.84
C GLN A 4 42.71 -16.79 35.81
N PRO A 5 41.42 -16.71 36.18
CA PRO A 5 40.32 -16.86 35.23
C PRO A 5 40.29 -15.67 34.28
N GLN A 6 40.26 -15.96 33.00
CA GLN A 6 40.08 -14.95 31.94
C GLN A 6 38.68 -14.32 32.06
N PRO A 7 38.55 -12.99 31.96
CA PRO A 7 37.24 -12.33 31.98
C PRO A 7 36.40 -12.79 30.77
N PRO A 8 35.08 -12.92 30.92
CA PRO A 8 34.19 -13.30 29.80
C PRO A 8 34.31 -12.27 28.68
N HIS A 9 34.48 -12.77 27.45
CA HIS A 9 34.47 -11.90 26.27
C HIS A 9 33.17 -11.15 26.22
N PRO A 10 33.15 -9.83 25.92
CA PRO A 10 31.89 -9.09 25.72
C PRO A 10 31.15 -9.74 24.57
N VAL A 11 29.95 -10.24 24.86
CA VAL A 11 29.00 -10.72 23.83
C VAL A 11 28.63 -9.49 23.02
N ALA A 12 29.03 -9.46 21.75
CA ALA A 12 28.62 -8.41 20.83
C ALA A 12 27.08 -8.31 20.84
N PRO A 13 26.52 -7.10 20.89
CA PRO A 13 25.06 -6.95 20.86
C PRO A 13 24.51 -7.69 19.62
N ARG A 14 23.58 -8.63 19.83
CA ARG A 14 22.92 -9.36 18.74
C ARG A 14 22.20 -8.32 17.89
N THR A 15 22.71 -8.03 16.72
CA THR A 15 22.01 -7.19 15.74
C THR A 15 20.66 -7.85 15.43
N VAL A 16 19.59 -7.13 15.70
CA VAL A 16 18.24 -7.60 15.40
C VAL A 16 18.11 -7.68 13.87
N SER A 17 17.61 -8.78 13.34
CA SER A 17 17.49 -8.94 11.88
C SER A 17 16.54 -7.88 11.29
N PRO A 18 16.75 -7.42 10.04
CA PRO A 18 15.88 -6.47 9.36
C PRO A 18 14.40 -6.87 9.41
N ARG A 19 14.10 -8.12 9.14
CA ARG A 19 12.72 -8.65 9.20
C ARG A 19 12.08 -8.51 10.56
N LEU A 20 12.83 -8.79 11.64
CA LEU A 20 12.31 -8.66 13.00
C LEU A 20 12.11 -7.20 13.40
N GLN A 21 12.99 -6.29 12.96
CA GLN A 21 12.82 -4.85 13.19
C GLN A 21 11.54 -4.35 12.51
N ARG A 22 11.37 -4.70 11.23
CA ARG A 22 10.16 -4.33 10.46
C ARG A 22 8.88 -4.90 11.08
N ALA A 23 8.89 -6.16 11.49
CA ALA A 23 7.75 -6.81 12.14
C ALA A 23 7.35 -6.07 13.44
N ARG A 24 8.31 -5.74 14.31
CA ARG A 24 8.04 -4.98 15.54
C ARG A 24 7.46 -3.59 15.28
N MET A 25 7.94 -2.91 14.24
CA MET A 25 7.34 -1.62 13.86
C MET A 25 5.93 -1.80 13.32
N LEU A 26 5.68 -2.86 12.54
CA LEU A 26 4.34 -3.15 12.03
C LEU A 26 3.35 -3.45 13.16
N ASP A 27 3.76 -4.20 14.20
CA ASP A 27 2.94 -4.41 15.40
C ASP A 27 2.56 -3.09 16.08
N ARG A 28 3.49 -2.13 16.13
CA ARG A 28 3.22 -0.78 16.65
C ARG A 28 2.28 0.03 15.74
N VAL A 29 2.34 -0.18 14.43
CA VAL A 29 1.40 0.43 13.47
C VAL A 29 -0.01 -0.08 13.72
N GLU A 30 -0.19 -1.40 13.91
CA GLU A 30 -1.48 -1.99 14.25
C GLU A 30 -2.05 -1.43 15.56
N GLU A 31 -1.22 -1.31 16.57
CA GLU A 31 -1.62 -0.71 17.84
C GLU A 31 -2.00 0.77 17.67
N ARG A 32 -1.25 1.51 16.85
CA ARG A 32 -1.52 2.92 16.57
C ARG A 32 -2.85 3.13 15.83
N LEU A 33 -3.13 2.31 14.81
CA LEU A 33 -4.39 2.32 14.08
C LEU A 33 -5.57 2.08 15.04
N ARG A 34 -5.45 1.06 15.90
CA ARG A 34 -6.45 0.75 16.91
C ARG A 34 -6.67 1.93 17.86
N THR A 35 -5.58 2.47 18.42
CA THR A 35 -5.64 3.60 19.34
C THR A 35 -6.35 4.81 18.75
N VAL A 36 -6.00 5.20 17.51
CA VAL A 36 -6.60 6.36 16.82
C VAL A 36 -8.11 6.17 16.64
N LEU A 37 -8.54 4.99 16.25
CA LEU A 37 -9.95 4.71 16.00
C LEU A 37 -10.75 4.54 17.29
N ASP A 38 -10.16 3.93 18.34
CA ASP A 38 -10.77 3.79 19.66
C ASP A 38 -10.98 5.16 20.36
N GLU A 39 -9.97 6.04 20.28
CA GLU A 39 -10.07 7.41 20.80
C GLU A 39 -11.20 8.18 20.11
N GLU A 40 -11.28 8.08 18.79
CA GLU A 40 -12.32 8.76 18.02
C GLU A 40 -13.71 8.15 18.28
N HIS A 41 -13.83 6.83 18.36
CA HIS A 41 -15.07 6.16 18.74
C HIS A 41 -15.54 6.59 20.13
N HIS A 42 -14.62 6.61 21.10
CA HIS A 42 -14.94 7.07 22.46
C HIS A 42 -15.45 8.53 22.48
N ARG A 43 -14.79 9.40 21.73
CA ARG A 43 -15.19 10.80 21.58
C ARG A 43 -16.61 10.95 21.04
N TRP A 44 -16.95 10.21 19.96
CA TRP A 44 -18.27 10.30 19.34
C TRP A 44 -19.35 9.59 20.12
N ARG A 45 -19.04 8.51 20.82
CA ARG A 45 -20.04 7.80 21.65
C ARG A 45 -20.72 8.68 22.68
N THR A 46 -20.02 9.70 23.18
CA THR A 46 -20.59 10.68 24.12
C THR A 46 -21.27 11.86 23.43
N ALA A 47 -20.91 12.17 22.19
CA ALA A 47 -21.42 13.32 21.45
C ALA A 47 -22.61 12.93 20.56
N ASP A 48 -22.48 11.85 19.79
CA ASP A 48 -23.49 11.33 18.87
C ASP A 48 -23.26 9.83 18.61
N ALA A 49 -24.20 9.00 19.04
CA ALA A 49 -24.12 7.54 18.86
C ALA A 49 -24.07 7.10 17.38
N ARG A 50 -24.69 7.88 16.47
CA ARG A 50 -24.65 7.59 15.02
C ARG A 50 -23.25 7.84 14.46
N GLY A 51 -22.62 8.94 14.88
CA GLY A 51 -21.22 9.24 14.55
C GLY A 51 -20.27 8.15 15.06
N ALA A 52 -20.50 7.65 16.29
CA ALA A 52 -19.75 6.51 16.82
C ALA A 52 -19.90 5.26 15.95
N GLY A 53 -21.09 4.94 15.45
CA GLY A 53 -21.33 3.80 14.55
C GLY A 53 -20.61 3.92 13.21
N LEU A 54 -20.36 5.12 12.71
CA LEU A 54 -19.53 5.32 11.51
C LEU A 54 -18.06 5.00 11.81
N VAL A 55 -17.53 5.46 12.95
CA VAL A 55 -16.16 5.16 13.38
C VAL A 55 -15.98 3.66 13.61
N GLU A 56 -16.96 2.99 14.25
CA GLU A 56 -16.95 1.55 14.47
C GLU A 56 -16.85 0.77 13.16
N SER A 57 -17.62 1.16 12.14
CA SER A 57 -17.56 0.54 10.82
C SER A 57 -16.20 0.69 10.15
N LEU A 58 -15.57 1.86 10.30
CA LEU A 58 -14.22 2.09 9.82
C LEU A 58 -13.21 1.23 10.59
N ALA A 59 -13.35 1.13 11.92
CA ALA A 59 -12.49 0.31 12.76
C ALA A 59 -12.60 -1.18 12.41
N GLU A 60 -13.81 -1.70 12.19
CA GLU A 60 -14.05 -3.07 11.72
C GLU A 60 -13.39 -3.33 10.36
N PHE A 61 -13.51 -2.39 9.41
CA PHE A 61 -12.88 -2.50 8.10
C PHE A 61 -11.35 -2.56 8.19
N VAL A 62 -10.74 -1.70 9.02
CA VAL A 62 -9.30 -1.70 9.27
C VAL A 62 -8.86 -2.97 9.98
N ALA A 63 -9.62 -3.43 10.99
CA ALA A 63 -9.34 -4.63 11.77
C ALA A 63 -9.50 -5.94 10.97
N ALA A 64 -10.37 -5.95 9.92
CA ALA A 64 -10.48 -7.08 9.00
C ALA A 64 -9.16 -7.38 8.27
N GLY A 65 -8.17 -6.51 8.43
CA GLY A 65 -6.80 -6.74 8.04
C GLY A 65 -6.54 -6.60 6.54
N GLY A 66 -5.36 -7.04 6.15
CA GLY A 66 -4.80 -7.01 4.81
C GLY A 66 -3.30 -7.19 4.89
N ASP A 67 -2.64 -7.21 3.74
CA ASP A 67 -1.20 -7.45 3.64
C ASP A 67 -0.36 -6.28 4.17
N ARG A 68 -1.01 -5.16 4.55
CA ARG A 68 -0.33 -3.94 5.01
C ARG A 68 0.81 -3.52 4.06
N ALA A 69 0.61 -3.73 2.77
CA ALA A 69 1.66 -3.59 1.77
C ALA A 69 2.34 -2.21 1.80
N ARG A 70 1.55 -1.13 1.88
CA ARG A 70 2.10 0.23 1.91
C ARG A 70 2.88 0.55 3.19
N PRO A 71 2.37 0.26 4.40
CA PRO A 71 3.17 0.30 5.62
C PRO A 71 4.44 -0.52 5.53
N LEU A 72 4.38 -1.75 5.01
CA LEU A 72 5.55 -2.64 4.87
C LEU A 72 6.61 -2.05 3.94
N VAL A 73 6.21 -1.51 2.78
CA VAL A 73 7.13 -0.86 1.83
C VAL A 73 7.76 0.39 2.46
N PHE A 74 6.96 1.22 3.12
CA PHE A 74 7.44 2.40 3.83
C PHE A 74 8.45 2.04 4.92
N LEU A 75 8.12 1.10 5.80
CA LEU A 75 9.00 0.66 6.89
C LEU A 75 10.28 0.04 6.36
N THR A 76 10.20 -0.69 5.25
CA THR A 76 11.39 -1.24 4.57
C THR A 76 12.29 -0.13 4.08
N GLY A 77 11.76 0.85 3.34
CA GLY A 77 12.52 1.99 2.84
C GLY A 77 13.09 2.86 3.96
N TYR A 78 12.31 3.12 5.00
CA TYR A 78 12.70 3.90 6.17
C TYR A 78 13.86 3.27 6.95
N LEU A 79 13.73 1.99 7.29
CA LEU A 79 14.74 1.27 8.05
C LEU A 79 16.00 1.01 7.20
N ALA A 80 15.83 0.73 5.91
CA ALA A 80 16.95 0.59 4.97
C ALA A 80 17.74 1.89 4.84
N ALA A 81 17.10 3.04 4.90
CA ALA A 81 17.74 4.36 4.93
C ALA A 81 18.44 4.67 6.27
N GLY A 82 18.34 3.79 7.26
CA GLY A 82 18.94 3.97 8.60
C GLY A 82 18.02 4.71 9.57
N GLY A 83 16.72 4.71 9.32
CA GLY A 83 15.73 5.29 10.21
C GLY A 83 15.67 4.61 11.58
N ASP A 84 15.37 5.38 12.63
CA ASP A 84 15.27 4.90 14.00
C ASP A 84 14.05 3.97 14.18
N PRO A 85 14.22 2.68 14.51
CA PRO A 85 13.10 1.75 14.69
C PRO A 85 12.18 2.12 15.86
N ASP A 86 12.62 2.97 16.78
CA ASP A 86 11.83 3.40 17.94
C ASP A 86 11.04 4.69 17.70
N ALA A 87 11.22 5.35 16.55
CA ALA A 87 10.56 6.60 16.20
C ALA A 87 9.03 6.44 16.12
N SER A 88 8.28 7.18 16.96
CA SER A 88 6.82 7.17 16.96
C SER A 88 6.22 7.82 15.70
N TRP A 89 6.87 8.88 15.21
CA TRP A 89 6.42 9.58 14.01
C TRP A 89 6.54 8.72 12.72
N ALA A 90 7.46 7.74 12.68
CA ALA A 90 7.51 6.77 11.58
C ALA A 90 6.33 5.79 11.65
N VAL A 91 5.89 5.43 12.84
CA VAL A 91 4.67 4.64 13.05
C VAL A 91 3.43 5.44 12.63
N ASP A 92 3.36 6.73 12.94
CA ASP A 92 2.27 7.61 12.49
C ASP A 92 2.21 7.71 10.96
N ALA A 93 3.36 7.86 10.29
CA ALA A 93 3.43 7.87 8.82
C ALA A 93 2.95 6.54 8.19
N ALA A 94 3.37 5.42 8.75
CA ALA A 94 2.94 4.09 8.30
C ALA A 94 1.43 3.89 8.51
N ALA A 95 0.89 4.31 9.66
CA ALA A 95 -0.54 4.26 9.94
C ALA A 95 -1.35 5.18 9.00
N ALA A 96 -0.82 6.35 8.65
CA ALA A 96 -1.43 7.25 7.68
C ALA A 96 -1.52 6.62 6.29
N LEU A 97 -0.47 5.90 5.85
CA LEU A 97 -0.49 5.18 4.59
C LEU A 97 -1.55 4.07 4.55
N GLU A 98 -1.74 3.35 5.67
CA GLU A 98 -2.79 2.34 5.77
C GLU A 98 -4.20 2.95 5.74
N LEU A 99 -4.43 4.06 6.42
CA LEU A 99 -5.71 4.76 6.39
C LEU A 99 -6.01 5.35 5.00
N LEU A 100 -5.00 5.83 4.29
CA LEU A 100 -5.15 6.25 2.90
C LEU A 100 -5.53 5.08 2.00
N ASP A 101 -4.95 3.91 2.23
CA ASP A 101 -5.31 2.70 1.50
C ASP A 101 -6.73 2.27 1.81
N THR A 102 -7.10 2.26 3.07
CA THR A 102 -8.47 2.01 3.55
C THR A 102 -9.50 2.91 2.83
N CYS A 103 -9.26 4.22 2.79
CA CYS A 103 -10.10 5.16 2.03
C CYS A 103 -10.26 4.73 0.58
N THR A 104 -9.16 4.31 -0.04
CA THR A 104 -9.17 3.89 -1.46
C THR A 104 -9.97 2.62 -1.69
N LEU A 105 -9.73 1.61 -0.86
CA LEU A 105 -10.42 0.34 -0.96
C LEU A 105 -11.92 0.51 -0.79
N ILE A 106 -12.35 1.29 0.21
CA ILE A 106 -13.77 1.60 0.43
C ILE A 106 -14.38 2.29 -0.80
N ARG A 107 -13.67 3.29 -1.37
CA ARG A 107 -14.15 4.00 -2.56
C ARG A 107 -14.16 3.13 -3.81
N SER A 108 -13.20 2.24 -3.99
CA SER A 108 -13.21 1.28 -5.09
C SER A 108 -14.35 0.28 -4.96
N ASP A 109 -14.64 -0.21 -3.75
CA ASP A 109 -15.78 -1.11 -3.51
C ASP A 109 -17.12 -0.50 -3.92
N VAL A 110 -17.32 0.79 -3.61
CA VAL A 110 -18.52 1.53 -4.03
C VAL A 110 -18.56 1.72 -5.54
N ARG A 111 -17.46 2.16 -6.14
CA ARG A 111 -17.35 2.42 -7.58
C ARG A 111 -17.60 1.16 -8.40
N ASP A 112 -16.98 0.05 -7.99
CA ASP A 112 -17.02 -1.22 -8.71
C ASP A 112 -18.23 -2.07 -8.32
N ASN A 113 -19.09 -1.54 -7.42
CA ASN A 113 -20.25 -2.24 -6.85
C ASN A 113 -19.87 -3.63 -6.31
N ALA A 114 -18.72 -3.74 -5.68
CA ALA A 114 -18.18 -4.99 -5.17
C ALA A 114 -19.00 -5.47 -3.96
N ALA A 115 -19.62 -6.65 -4.06
CA ALA A 115 -20.45 -7.18 -2.97
C ALA A 115 -19.61 -7.66 -1.78
N LEU A 116 -18.44 -8.22 -2.05
CA LEU A 116 -17.57 -8.84 -1.06
C LEU A 116 -16.13 -8.31 -1.17
N ARG A 117 -15.47 -8.19 -0.03
CA ARG A 117 -14.03 -7.97 0.09
C ARG A 117 -13.47 -8.95 1.12
N ARG A 118 -12.44 -9.73 0.74
CA ARG A 118 -11.84 -10.76 1.62
C ARG A 118 -12.89 -11.71 2.22
N GLY A 119 -13.90 -12.07 1.43
CA GLY A 119 -14.97 -12.97 1.87
C GLY A 119 -16.04 -12.32 2.77
N MET A 120 -15.89 -11.04 3.12
CA MET A 120 -16.85 -10.29 3.94
C MET A 120 -17.66 -9.31 3.07
N PRO A 121 -18.91 -9.01 3.41
CA PRO A 121 -19.67 -7.95 2.74
C PRO A 121 -18.92 -6.63 2.81
N THR A 122 -18.88 -5.89 1.70
CA THR A 122 -18.29 -4.55 1.66
C THR A 122 -19.09 -3.59 2.52
N LEU A 123 -18.48 -2.47 2.91
CA LEU A 123 -19.09 -1.53 3.85
C LEU A 123 -20.41 -0.97 3.30
N HIS A 124 -20.49 -0.63 2.00
CA HIS A 124 -21.72 -0.12 1.42
C HIS A 124 -22.86 -1.16 1.41
N VAL A 125 -22.54 -2.44 1.18
CA VAL A 125 -23.52 -3.55 1.23
C VAL A 125 -24.01 -3.77 2.66
N SER A 126 -23.12 -3.80 3.64
CA SER A 126 -23.45 -3.96 5.05
C SER A 126 -24.37 -2.85 5.54
N ARG A 127 -24.10 -1.60 5.16
CA ARG A 127 -24.91 -0.43 5.55
C ARG A 127 -26.26 -0.36 4.82
N ALA A 128 -26.31 -0.79 3.57
CA ALA A 128 -27.60 -0.94 2.87
C ALA A 128 -28.50 -1.98 3.55
N ALA A 129 -27.93 -3.13 3.92
CA ALA A 129 -28.68 -4.17 4.63
C ALA A 129 -29.13 -3.73 6.03
N GLU A 130 -28.35 -2.90 6.73
CA GLU A 130 -28.76 -2.30 8.00
C GLU A 130 -29.95 -1.35 7.83
N HIS A 131 -29.91 -0.49 6.80
CA HIS A 131 -31.01 0.40 6.45
C HIS A 131 -32.32 -0.36 6.20
N GLU A 132 -32.26 -1.45 5.42
CA GLU A 132 -33.41 -2.30 5.15
C GLU A 132 -33.97 -2.94 6.41
N ARG A 133 -33.11 -3.54 7.24
CA ARG A 133 -33.50 -4.15 8.52
C ARG A 133 -34.10 -3.15 9.49
N GLY A 134 -33.63 -1.90 9.47
CA GLY A 134 -34.13 -0.80 10.27
C GLY A 134 -35.45 -0.21 9.79
N GLY A 135 -35.91 -0.58 8.57
CA GLY A 135 -37.10 0.00 7.95
C GLY A 135 -36.99 1.52 7.74
N TRP A 136 -35.77 2.03 7.51
CA TRP A 136 -35.52 3.46 7.40
C TRP A 136 -36.06 4.02 6.07
N ALA A 137 -36.37 5.31 6.04
CA ALA A 137 -36.88 5.96 4.85
C ALA A 137 -35.77 6.18 3.79
N GLY A 138 -36.15 6.06 2.52
CA GLY A 138 -35.26 6.28 1.39
C GLY A 138 -34.74 4.99 0.77
N GLU A 139 -33.79 5.11 -0.15
CA GLU A 139 -33.21 4.00 -0.88
C GLU A 139 -32.00 3.43 -0.12
N ALA A 140 -32.06 2.16 0.29
CA ALA A 140 -31.05 1.48 1.09
C ALA A 140 -29.67 1.48 0.42
N ARG A 141 -29.60 1.22 -0.89
CA ARG A 141 -28.37 1.23 -1.66
C ARG A 141 -27.66 2.61 -1.59
N ARG A 142 -28.40 3.70 -1.83
CA ARG A 142 -27.86 5.06 -1.73
C ARG A 142 -27.37 5.40 -0.34
N PHE A 143 -28.10 4.96 0.69
CA PHE A 143 -27.66 5.12 2.07
C PHE A 143 -26.33 4.38 2.30
N GLY A 144 -26.22 3.14 1.84
CA GLY A 144 -25.00 2.33 1.95
C GLY A 144 -23.79 2.99 1.26
N GLU A 145 -23.95 3.40 -0.01
CA GLU A 145 -22.93 4.05 -0.81
C GLU A 145 -22.46 5.38 -0.16
N SER A 146 -23.41 6.19 0.28
CA SER A 146 -23.09 7.48 0.95
C SER A 146 -22.36 7.26 2.28
N THR A 147 -22.81 6.30 3.09
CA THR A 147 -22.18 5.98 4.38
C THR A 147 -20.76 5.44 4.19
N ALA A 148 -20.54 4.56 3.21
CA ALA A 148 -19.22 4.05 2.88
C ALA A 148 -18.28 5.17 2.41
N THR A 149 -18.76 6.09 1.55
CA THR A 149 -17.98 7.25 1.12
C THR A 149 -17.54 8.11 2.31
N LEU A 150 -18.46 8.41 3.24
CA LEU A 150 -18.14 9.16 4.46
C LEU A 150 -17.15 8.44 5.37
N ALA A 151 -17.23 7.10 5.48
CA ALA A 151 -16.21 6.32 6.22
C ALA A 151 -14.83 6.42 5.56
N GLY A 152 -14.77 6.40 4.22
CA GLY A 152 -13.54 6.65 3.47
C GLY A 152 -12.98 8.06 3.71
N ASP A 153 -13.84 9.08 3.73
CA ASP A 153 -13.43 10.46 4.03
C ASP A 153 -12.91 10.60 5.47
N LEU A 154 -13.53 9.89 6.41
CA LEU A 154 -13.07 9.85 7.81
C LEU A 154 -11.69 9.20 7.91
N ALA A 155 -11.45 8.08 7.24
CA ALA A 155 -10.13 7.45 7.17
C ALA A 155 -9.07 8.42 6.65
N LEU A 156 -9.38 9.15 5.56
CA LEU A 156 -8.48 10.14 4.98
C LEU A 156 -8.21 11.31 5.92
N ALA A 157 -9.21 11.80 6.65
CA ALA A 157 -9.04 12.87 7.63
C ALA A 157 -8.11 12.44 8.79
N HIS A 158 -8.21 11.18 9.25
CA HIS A 158 -7.29 10.64 10.24
C HIS A 158 -5.87 10.47 9.68
N ALA A 159 -5.72 10.03 8.42
CA ALA A 159 -4.43 9.95 7.76
C ALA A 159 -3.74 11.33 7.70
N ASP A 160 -4.47 12.37 7.27
CA ASP A 160 -3.96 13.74 7.25
C ASP A 160 -3.56 14.26 8.64
N ARG A 161 -4.35 13.94 9.66
CA ARG A 161 -4.04 14.31 11.04
C ARG A 161 -2.73 13.68 11.52
N LEU A 162 -2.45 12.43 11.17
CA LEU A 162 -1.20 11.75 11.50
C LEU A 162 0.00 12.34 10.74
N MET A 163 -0.20 12.77 9.51
CA MET A 163 0.86 13.40 8.69
C MET A 163 1.14 14.86 9.05
N ALA A 164 0.18 15.57 9.62
CA ALA A 164 0.27 17.01 9.86
C ALA A 164 1.49 17.45 10.71
N PRO A 165 1.90 16.73 11.79
CA PRO A 165 3.06 17.12 12.62
C PRO A 165 4.41 16.76 11.99
N LEU A 166 4.46 16.01 10.88
CA LEU A 166 5.69 15.54 10.28
C LEU A 166 6.46 16.65 9.53
N PRO A 167 7.75 16.46 9.23
CA PRO A 167 8.56 17.45 8.52
C PRO A 167 7.96 17.87 7.19
N ALA A 168 8.26 19.10 6.75
CA ALA A 168 7.67 19.70 5.55
C ALA A 168 7.89 18.84 4.30
N GLU A 169 9.06 18.22 4.15
CA GLU A 169 9.37 17.35 3.02
C GLU A 169 8.48 16.09 3.00
N ALA A 170 8.26 15.47 4.15
CA ALA A 170 7.34 14.33 4.25
C ALA A 170 5.90 14.72 3.88
N ARG A 171 5.46 15.90 4.33
CA ARG A 171 4.15 16.43 3.97
C ARG A 171 4.03 16.73 2.48
N ARG A 172 5.09 17.27 1.85
CA ARG A 172 5.12 17.51 0.40
C ARG A 172 4.95 16.19 -0.38
N ILE A 173 5.67 15.13 0.00
CA ILE A 173 5.54 13.81 -0.61
C ILE A 173 4.12 13.24 -0.39
N TRP A 174 3.55 13.47 0.78
CA TRP A 174 2.17 13.08 1.09
C TRP A 174 1.15 13.79 0.20
N ASP A 175 1.28 15.08 0.01
CA ASP A 175 0.40 15.88 -0.85
C ASP A 175 0.52 15.47 -2.33
N GLU A 176 1.75 15.17 -2.80
CA GLU A 176 1.98 14.56 -4.13
C GLU A 176 1.24 13.24 -4.27
N LEU A 177 1.45 12.31 -3.33
CA LEU A 177 0.80 11.00 -3.31
C LEU A 177 -0.73 11.11 -3.40
N ARG A 178 -1.33 11.99 -2.59
CA ARG A 178 -2.78 12.19 -2.57
C ARG A 178 -3.32 12.74 -3.89
N THR A 179 -2.63 13.73 -4.44
CA THR A 179 -3.01 14.38 -5.70
C THR A 179 -2.89 13.42 -6.88
N GLU A 180 -1.74 12.78 -7.02
CA GLU A 180 -1.48 11.82 -8.09
C GLU A 180 -2.45 10.64 -8.03
N ARG A 181 -2.75 10.15 -6.82
CA ARG A 181 -3.74 9.10 -6.64
C ARG A 181 -5.13 9.49 -7.08
N ALA A 182 -5.60 10.68 -6.73
CA ALA A 182 -6.92 11.16 -7.10
C ALA A 182 -7.04 11.27 -8.64
N ILE A 183 -6.04 11.89 -9.27
CA ILE A 183 -5.97 12.04 -10.72
C ILE A 183 -5.86 10.66 -11.40
N GLY A 184 -4.96 9.79 -10.93
CA GLY A 184 -4.76 8.47 -11.52
C GLY A 184 -6.02 7.58 -11.41
N SER A 185 -6.74 7.66 -10.28
CA SER A 185 -8.02 6.95 -10.12
C SER A 185 -9.08 7.46 -11.09
N TYR A 186 -9.14 8.78 -11.30
CA TYR A 186 -10.05 9.36 -12.29
C TYR A 186 -9.68 8.94 -13.72
N SER A 187 -8.39 9.06 -14.07
CA SER A 187 -7.91 8.69 -15.41
C SER A 187 -8.19 7.23 -15.73
N HIS A 188 -7.96 6.32 -14.77
CA HIS A 188 -8.30 4.90 -14.94
C HIS A 188 -9.79 4.70 -15.16
N HIS A 189 -10.64 5.36 -14.36
CA HIS A 189 -12.09 5.26 -14.50
C HIS A 189 -12.59 5.83 -15.84
N ALA A 190 -12.05 6.98 -16.26
CA ALA A 190 -12.39 7.60 -17.55
C ALA A 190 -11.97 6.70 -18.72
N MET A 191 -10.76 6.14 -18.68
CA MET A 191 -10.29 5.21 -19.70
C MET A 191 -11.20 3.99 -19.81
N THR A 192 -11.59 3.39 -18.70
CA THR A 192 -12.51 2.24 -18.70
C THR A 192 -13.87 2.60 -19.29
N ALA A 193 -14.37 3.83 -19.11
CA ALA A 193 -15.64 4.28 -19.66
C ALA A 193 -15.55 4.65 -21.15
N GLU A 194 -14.40 5.21 -21.59
CA GLU A 194 -14.21 5.70 -22.96
C GLU A 194 -13.84 4.59 -23.95
N TYR A 195 -13.14 3.55 -23.50
CA TYR A 195 -12.56 2.51 -24.36
C TYR A 195 -13.25 1.15 -24.21
N LEU A 196 -14.54 1.14 -23.94
CA LEU A 196 -15.33 -0.11 -23.92
C LEU A 196 -15.27 -0.89 -25.23
N ASP A 197 -15.00 -0.20 -26.35
CA ASP A 197 -14.90 -0.80 -27.70
C ASP A 197 -13.45 -0.91 -28.23
N ASP A 198 -12.44 -0.45 -27.49
CA ASP A 198 -11.04 -0.55 -27.90
C ASP A 198 -10.34 -1.69 -27.14
N PRO A 199 -10.07 -2.83 -27.82
CA PRO A 199 -9.44 -3.98 -27.16
C PRO A 199 -7.97 -3.72 -26.77
N TRP A 200 -7.39 -2.53 -27.08
CA TRP A 200 -5.98 -2.27 -26.83
C TRP A 200 -5.72 -1.48 -25.54
N PRO A 201 -5.35 -2.12 -24.42
CA PRO A 201 -4.86 -1.44 -23.22
C PRO A 201 -3.45 -0.88 -23.42
N GLY A 202 -3.00 -0.76 -24.66
CA GLY A 202 -1.62 -0.59 -25.08
C GLY A 202 -0.86 0.65 -24.62
N ARG A 203 -1.50 1.60 -23.94
CA ARG A 203 -0.78 2.76 -23.38
C ARG A 203 -0.44 2.62 -21.91
N CYS A 204 -1.11 1.72 -21.18
CA CYS A 204 -0.95 1.62 -19.73
C CYS A 204 0.02 0.51 -19.28
N VAL A 205 0.38 -0.45 -20.15
CA VAL A 205 1.21 -1.59 -19.73
C VAL A 205 2.66 -1.19 -19.45
N THR A 206 3.21 -0.23 -20.20
CA THR A 206 4.62 0.14 -20.07
C THR A 206 4.92 1.63 -19.95
N GLY A 207 3.95 2.52 -20.15
CA GLY A 207 4.18 3.95 -20.33
C GLY A 207 3.36 4.90 -19.45
N CYS A 208 2.65 4.41 -18.45
CA CYS A 208 1.81 5.26 -17.64
C CYS A 208 2.55 5.87 -16.46
N ASP A 209 3.11 7.05 -16.65
CA ASP A 209 3.72 7.83 -15.57
C ASP A 209 2.68 8.34 -14.55
N VAL A 210 1.40 8.36 -14.89
CA VAL A 210 0.33 8.97 -14.05
C VAL A 210 -0.89 8.06 -13.84
N GLY A 211 -1.15 7.05 -14.65
CA GLY A 211 -2.44 6.35 -14.71
C GLY A 211 -2.54 5.02 -13.97
N CYS A 212 -1.44 4.37 -13.63
CA CYS A 212 -1.47 3.05 -12.98
C CYS A 212 -1.53 3.18 -11.46
N ALA A 213 -2.71 3.54 -10.98
CA ALA A 213 -2.93 4.01 -9.64
C ALA A 213 -2.53 3.03 -8.51
N ALA A 214 -2.73 1.72 -8.68
CA ALA A 214 -2.59 0.81 -7.54
C ALA A 214 -1.13 0.49 -7.18
N GLY A 215 -0.32 0.02 -8.12
CA GLY A 215 1.04 -0.46 -7.83
C GLY A 215 2.08 0.65 -7.73
N TRP A 216 2.05 1.66 -8.60
CA TRP A 216 3.02 2.74 -8.61
C TRP A 216 3.03 3.53 -7.29
N TYR A 217 1.85 3.94 -6.84
CA TYR A 217 1.73 4.67 -5.58
C TYR A 217 1.98 3.81 -4.34
N ALA A 218 1.83 2.49 -4.46
CA ALA A 218 2.13 1.57 -3.38
C ALA A 218 3.63 1.41 -3.11
N LEU A 219 4.49 1.67 -4.11
CA LEU A 219 5.94 1.50 -4.02
C LEU A 219 6.67 2.84 -3.92
N ARG A 220 6.46 3.72 -4.91
CA ARG A 220 7.23 4.97 -5.08
C ARG A 220 7.14 5.88 -3.87
N HIS A 221 5.94 6.29 -3.50
CA HIS A 221 5.78 7.29 -2.43
C HIS A 221 6.10 6.75 -1.03
N PRO A 222 5.74 5.51 -0.65
CA PRO A 222 6.18 4.94 0.61
C PRO A 222 7.69 4.87 0.76
N LEU A 223 8.45 4.47 -0.28
CA LEU A 223 9.92 4.45 -0.24
C LEU A 223 10.49 5.87 -0.12
N ARG A 224 10.04 6.82 -0.92
CA ARG A 224 10.46 8.22 -0.87
C ARG A 224 10.16 8.86 0.49
N LEU A 225 8.96 8.61 1.03
CA LEU A 225 8.57 9.06 2.36
C LEU A 225 9.49 8.47 3.43
N GLY A 226 9.85 7.18 3.30
CA GLY A 226 10.82 6.51 4.18
C GLY A 226 12.19 7.17 4.13
N ALA A 227 12.72 7.46 2.95
CA ALA A 227 14.00 8.15 2.77
C ALA A 227 13.97 9.57 3.38
N ALA A 228 12.93 10.34 3.10
CA ALA A 228 12.75 11.70 3.62
C ALA A 228 12.72 11.72 5.15
N LEU A 229 11.96 10.82 5.75
CA LEU A 229 11.83 10.72 7.21
C LEU A 229 13.08 10.14 7.89
N ALA A 230 13.89 9.36 7.18
CA ALA A 230 15.22 8.92 7.66
C ALA A 230 16.31 9.99 7.47
N GLY A 231 16.01 11.15 6.89
CA GLY A 231 16.97 12.20 6.61
C GLY A 231 17.95 11.87 5.47
N ARG A 232 17.52 11.02 4.51
CA ARG A 232 18.33 10.54 3.38
C ARG A 232 17.75 10.99 2.03
N PRO A 233 17.77 12.31 1.73
CA PRO A 233 17.26 12.81 0.44
C PRO A 233 18.04 12.28 -0.78
N ASP A 234 19.27 11.81 -0.56
CA ASP A 234 20.11 11.16 -1.57
C ASP A 234 19.47 9.85 -2.11
N LEU A 235 18.59 9.21 -1.36
CA LEU A 235 17.89 8.00 -1.75
C LEU A 235 16.61 8.25 -2.55
N ASP A 236 16.13 9.49 -2.70
CA ASP A 236 14.87 9.79 -3.40
C ASP A 236 14.89 9.25 -4.84
N GLY A 237 15.86 9.64 -5.66
CA GLY A 237 16.04 9.17 -7.02
C GLY A 237 16.28 7.66 -7.15
N PRO A 238 17.21 7.08 -6.38
CA PRO A 238 17.43 5.64 -6.37
C PRO A 238 16.19 4.81 -5.97
N TYR A 239 15.44 5.24 -4.96
CA TYR A 239 14.19 4.57 -4.57
C TYR A 239 13.11 4.70 -5.65
N GLU A 240 13.06 5.83 -6.35
CA GLU A 240 12.18 5.98 -7.50
C GLU A 240 12.58 5.03 -8.65
N ALA A 241 13.86 4.90 -8.96
CA ALA A 241 14.36 3.98 -9.98
C ALA A 241 14.06 2.51 -9.62
N TYR A 242 14.27 2.13 -8.38
CA TYR A 242 13.91 0.81 -7.85
C TYR A 242 12.41 0.55 -7.99
N ALA A 243 11.57 1.47 -7.51
CA ALA A 243 10.12 1.35 -7.56
C ALA A 243 9.60 1.27 -9.01
N ARG A 244 10.20 2.02 -9.95
CA ARG A 244 9.83 2.00 -11.37
C ARG A 244 10.07 0.63 -12.00
N SER A 245 11.24 0.05 -11.78
CA SER A 245 11.57 -1.27 -12.30
C SER A 245 10.66 -2.36 -11.71
N LEU A 246 10.46 -2.32 -10.40
CA LEU A 246 9.63 -3.30 -9.70
C LEU A 246 8.15 -3.20 -10.09
N HIS A 247 7.63 -1.98 -10.22
CA HIS A 247 6.26 -1.76 -10.66
C HIS A 247 6.04 -2.25 -12.10
N ALA A 248 6.98 -2.01 -13.01
CA ALA A 248 6.90 -2.51 -14.37
C ALA A 248 6.90 -4.05 -14.42
N ALA A 249 7.77 -4.70 -13.65
CA ALA A 249 7.81 -6.15 -13.53
C ALA A 249 6.50 -6.73 -12.97
N TRP A 250 5.99 -6.13 -11.88
CA TRP A 250 4.72 -6.54 -11.28
C TRP A 250 3.53 -6.41 -12.25
N ARG A 251 3.49 -5.35 -13.04
CA ARG A 251 2.45 -5.12 -14.04
C ARG A 251 2.49 -6.17 -15.15
N LEU A 252 3.67 -6.46 -15.67
CA LEU A 252 3.84 -7.50 -16.69
C LEU A 252 3.44 -8.88 -16.15
N ARG A 253 3.85 -9.20 -14.93
CA ARG A 253 3.47 -10.45 -14.25
C ARG A 253 1.95 -10.54 -14.11
N GLY A 254 1.28 -9.51 -13.58
CA GLY A 254 -0.17 -9.48 -13.45
C GLY A 254 -0.90 -9.62 -14.80
N PHE A 255 -0.33 -9.10 -15.89
CA PHE A 255 -0.86 -9.31 -17.23
C PHE A 255 -0.71 -10.75 -17.69
N LEU A 256 0.44 -11.41 -17.47
CA LEU A 256 0.66 -12.81 -17.81
C LEU A 256 -0.24 -13.75 -17.02
N ASP A 257 -0.36 -13.53 -15.71
CA ASP A 257 -1.10 -14.42 -14.79
C ASP A 257 -2.63 -14.25 -14.86
N GLY A 258 -3.12 -13.23 -15.51
CA GLY A 258 -4.56 -13.04 -15.66
C GLY A 258 -5.26 -12.44 -14.46
N GLY A 259 -4.59 -11.55 -13.76
CA GLY A 259 -5.14 -10.88 -12.60
C GLY A 259 -6.53 -10.25 -12.84
N PRO A 260 -7.35 -10.11 -11.79
CA PRO A 260 -8.73 -9.63 -11.89
C PRO A 260 -8.87 -8.18 -12.40
N GLU A 261 -7.79 -7.45 -12.45
CA GLU A 261 -7.74 -6.09 -13.02
C GLU A 261 -7.76 -6.09 -14.55
N TYR A 262 -7.53 -7.25 -15.18
CA TYR A 262 -7.56 -7.46 -16.61
C TYR A 262 -8.79 -8.30 -16.95
N ALA A 263 -9.96 -7.67 -17.00
CA ALA A 263 -11.23 -8.31 -17.34
C ALA A 263 -11.16 -9.01 -18.72
N TRP A 264 -12.09 -9.91 -18.96
CA TRP A 264 -12.16 -10.91 -20.05
C TRP A 264 -11.75 -10.47 -21.46
N ASP A 265 -11.71 -9.19 -21.79
CA ASP A 265 -11.08 -8.67 -23.02
C ASP A 265 -9.57 -8.89 -23.04
N ALA A 266 -8.91 -8.86 -21.89
CA ALA A 266 -7.49 -9.21 -21.77
C ALA A 266 -7.24 -10.71 -21.90
N GLN A 267 -8.22 -11.56 -21.63
CA GLN A 267 -8.10 -13.00 -21.85
C GLN A 267 -8.10 -13.33 -23.35
N LEU A 268 -8.94 -12.66 -24.13
CA LEU A 268 -8.95 -12.79 -25.59
C LEU A 268 -7.65 -12.25 -26.20
N LEU A 269 -7.15 -11.12 -25.71
CA LEU A 269 -5.86 -10.56 -26.14
C LEU A 269 -4.68 -11.44 -25.75
N ARG A 270 -4.73 -12.12 -24.60
CA ARG A 270 -3.71 -13.14 -24.23
C ARG A 270 -3.72 -14.30 -25.20
N GLU A 271 -4.88 -14.84 -25.54
CA GLU A 271 -5.01 -15.96 -26.48
C GLU A 271 -4.53 -15.57 -27.90
N ILE A 272 -4.64 -14.29 -28.27
CA ILE A 272 -4.24 -13.77 -29.58
C ILE A 272 -2.78 -13.29 -29.60
N LEU A 273 -2.29 -12.67 -28.51
CA LEU A 273 -0.98 -12.01 -28.46
C LEU A 273 0.09 -12.81 -27.75
N LEU A 274 -0.25 -13.86 -27.01
CA LEU A 274 0.73 -14.72 -26.34
C LEU A 274 0.91 -16.02 -27.13
N GLU A 275 1.42 -15.89 -28.35
CA GLU A 275 2.20 -16.99 -28.92
C GLU A 275 3.31 -17.37 -27.91
N PRO A 276 3.73 -18.65 -27.83
CA PRO A 276 4.76 -19.08 -26.86
C PRO A 276 6.02 -18.21 -26.87
N GLU A 277 6.40 -17.70 -28.05
CA GLU A 277 7.57 -16.83 -28.22
C GLU A 277 7.41 -15.45 -27.57
N GLU A 278 6.20 -14.90 -27.54
CA GLU A 278 5.91 -13.60 -26.90
C GLU A 278 5.81 -13.71 -25.37
N HIS A 279 5.35 -14.86 -24.87
CA HIS A 279 5.37 -15.16 -23.43
C HIS A 279 6.81 -15.21 -22.91
N ASP A 280 7.72 -15.91 -23.63
CA ASP A 280 9.13 -15.99 -23.24
C ASP A 280 9.80 -14.62 -23.22
N VAL A 281 9.50 -13.75 -24.21
CA VAL A 281 9.99 -12.36 -24.23
C VAL A 281 9.49 -11.55 -23.04
N ALA A 282 8.23 -11.73 -22.65
CA ALA A 282 7.68 -11.02 -21.49
C ALA A 282 8.32 -11.51 -20.17
N GLU A 283 8.56 -12.81 -20.04
CA GLU A 283 9.27 -13.38 -18.89
C GLU A 283 10.73 -12.87 -18.80
N GLU A 284 11.46 -12.84 -19.95
CA GLU A 284 12.80 -12.26 -20.00
C GLU A 284 12.80 -10.79 -19.58
N LEU A 285 11.81 -10.00 -20.01
CA LEU A 285 11.68 -8.60 -19.63
C LEU A 285 11.39 -8.44 -18.12
N ILE A 286 10.54 -9.29 -17.55
CA ILE A 286 10.28 -9.29 -16.11
C ILE A 286 11.59 -9.56 -15.36
N GLN A 287 12.35 -10.58 -15.76
CA GLN A 287 13.64 -10.90 -15.14
C GLN A 287 14.63 -9.72 -15.24
N GLU A 288 14.74 -9.10 -16.41
CA GLU A 288 15.62 -7.93 -16.60
C GLU A 288 15.21 -6.77 -15.65
N LEU A 289 13.92 -6.50 -15.51
CA LEU A 289 13.40 -5.44 -14.64
C LEU A 289 13.67 -5.73 -13.16
N VAL A 290 13.49 -6.97 -12.73
CA VAL A 290 13.79 -7.42 -11.35
C VAL A 290 15.29 -7.34 -11.07
N GLU A 291 16.13 -7.84 -11.98
CA GLU A 291 17.58 -7.71 -11.84
C GLU A 291 18.04 -6.25 -11.77
N ARG A 292 17.41 -5.36 -12.52
CA ARG A 292 17.67 -3.91 -12.44
C ARG A 292 17.31 -3.36 -11.07
N ALA A 293 16.17 -3.77 -10.51
CA ALA A 293 15.79 -3.40 -9.15
C ALA A 293 16.78 -3.93 -8.10
N CYS A 294 17.19 -5.20 -8.22
CA CYS A 294 18.21 -5.80 -7.34
C CYS A 294 19.54 -5.07 -7.40
N ARG A 295 20.07 -4.82 -8.60
CA ARG A 295 21.31 -4.04 -8.80
C ARG A 295 21.20 -2.63 -8.20
N THR A 296 20.03 -1.99 -8.34
CA THR A 296 19.79 -0.70 -7.70
C THR A 296 19.91 -0.83 -6.19
N ALA A 297 19.19 -1.77 -5.56
CA ALA A 297 19.23 -1.98 -4.11
C ALA A 297 20.65 -2.29 -3.59
N GLU A 298 21.40 -3.14 -4.28
CA GLU A 298 22.78 -3.53 -3.93
C GLU A 298 23.79 -2.38 -4.05
N SER A 299 23.56 -1.45 -4.99
CA SER A 299 24.43 -0.28 -5.20
C SER A 299 24.28 0.80 -4.14
N LEU A 300 23.24 0.75 -3.29
CA LEU A 300 22.93 1.78 -2.32
C LEU A 300 23.67 1.60 -1.00
N SER A 301 24.10 2.71 -0.43
CA SER A 301 24.62 2.74 0.95
C SER A 301 23.48 2.70 1.96
N LEU A 302 22.96 1.50 2.20
CA LEU A 302 21.86 1.23 3.11
C LEU A 302 22.37 0.70 4.47
N ALA A 303 21.48 0.67 5.46
CA ALA A 303 21.76 0.00 6.72
C ALA A 303 22.01 -1.51 6.50
N ALA A 304 22.80 -2.12 7.37
CA ALA A 304 23.30 -3.49 7.19
C ALA A 304 22.13 -4.51 7.01
N GLY A 305 22.23 -5.32 5.96
CA GLY A 305 21.26 -6.36 5.61
C GLY A 305 20.00 -5.86 4.90
N TRP A 306 19.81 -4.55 4.75
CA TRP A 306 18.59 -4.01 4.10
C TRP A 306 18.66 -4.00 2.58
N GLY A 307 19.87 -3.94 2.00
CA GLY A 307 20.04 -4.15 0.56
C GLY A 307 19.57 -5.53 0.13
N GLU A 308 19.94 -6.57 0.88
CA GLU A 308 19.46 -7.95 0.67
C GLU A 308 17.94 -8.10 0.83
N GLU A 309 17.32 -7.40 1.79
CA GLU A 309 15.87 -7.42 1.97
C GLU A 309 15.12 -6.74 0.82
N LEU A 310 15.64 -5.65 0.26
CA LEU A 310 15.06 -4.99 -0.92
C LEU A 310 15.24 -5.87 -2.17
N ALA A 311 16.40 -6.50 -2.36
CA ALA A 311 16.62 -7.46 -3.45
C ALA A 311 15.67 -8.65 -3.34
N ALA A 312 15.55 -9.26 -2.16
CA ALA A 312 14.62 -10.36 -1.91
C ALA A 312 13.14 -9.95 -2.07
N PHE A 313 12.80 -8.68 -1.89
CA PHE A 313 11.46 -8.18 -2.19
C PHE A 313 11.23 -8.10 -3.71
N ALA A 314 12.23 -7.69 -4.48
CA ALA A 314 12.16 -7.65 -5.93
C ALA A 314 12.04 -9.07 -6.53
N ASP A 315 12.80 -10.03 -6.03
CA ASP A 315 12.75 -11.43 -6.48
C ASP A 315 11.37 -12.07 -6.27
N ARG A 316 10.64 -11.70 -5.20
CA ARG A 316 9.27 -12.19 -4.98
C ARG A 316 8.27 -11.71 -6.04
N VAL A 317 8.54 -10.60 -6.68
CA VAL A 317 7.70 -10.11 -7.80
C VAL A 317 7.92 -10.95 -9.06
N ALA A 318 9.13 -11.48 -9.26
CA ALA A 318 9.45 -12.39 -10.37
C ALA A 318 8.89 -13.80 -10.14
N SER A 319 8.93 -14.29 -8.90
CA SER A 319 8.37 -15.58 -8.54
C SER A 319 6.86 -15.46 -8.32
N GLN A 320 6.08 -16.41 -8.86
CA GLN A 320 4.60 -16.46 -8.77
C GLN A 320 4.03 -16.58 -7.33
N ASP A 321 4.85 -16.47 -6.30
CA ASP A 321 4.48 -16.58 -4.90
C ASP A 321 4.11 -15.21 -4.29
N GLY A 322 3.12 -14.54 -4.84
CA GLY A 322 2.57 -13.27 -4.37
C GLY A 322 1.15 -13.40 -3.84
#